data_bfa4d0f71176bcd7cc2507143c37699f
#
_entry.id   bfa4d0f71176bcd7cc2507143c37699f
#
_cell.length_a   1.000
_cell.length_b   1.000
_cell.length_c   1.000
_cell.angle_alpha   90.00
_cell.angle_beta   90.00
_cell.angle_gamma   90.00
#
_symmetry.space_group_name_H-M   'P 1'
#
loop_
_entity.id
_entity.type
_entity.pdbx_description
1 polymer ?
#
loop_
_entity_poly.entity_id
_entity_poly.type
_entity_poly.pdbx_seq_one_letter_code
_entity_poly.pdbx_strand_id
1 'polypeptide(L)'
;MAYTELVKNFNRIRDYMREFYVYGFKSREEYTRKSARSYDDERRRIESWLGDYMRFRRTAEGKNVFLSIDSRISHHNPLYKAWKTKSFTDGDITLHFVIMDIMEMTEEALPVSEIAEKIDEYLSAFPEPRVFDESTVRKKLKEYVKEGLLETEKHGKILYYKKAAECDCYNKDILDFFSETAPCGVIGSFLLDRRKLQEENQKKKDSCQRQKYKEKFAFKHHYITSAIDSEILCQLFQAIHEKRSIIVETIQKEKEHCSENKIIPLKILISVQGGRQYLMAYVPRFKRMNAFRIDNIVSVKFDKVSDRFDELRDRLEKMKPHIWGVSTQNHANSRMETVEFTVHYEKGEEHIHHRLEREKRCGSVEKIDDHTSRFYAEVYDATELIPWIRTFICRITDIHISNIIVETQFKRDLEKMYQ
;
A
#
# COMPACT_ATOMS: atom_id res chain seq x y z
N MET A 1 27.20 5.21 19.84
CA MET A 1 25.93 5.90 20.16
C MET A 1 24.81 4.88 19.94
N ALA A 2 24.12 4.50 21.00
CA ALA A 2 22.98 3.62 20.92
C ALA A 2 21.89 4.34 20.10
N TYR A 3 21.33 3.66 19.13
CA TYR A 3 20.23 4.18 18.33
C TYR A 3 18.96 4.16 19.19
N THR A 4 18.65 5.28 19.81
CA THR A 4 17.45 5.46 20.63
C THR A 4 16.23 5.87 19.82
N GLU A 5 16.34 6.07 18.51
CA GLU A 5 15.24 6.49 17.66
C GLU A 5 14.84 5.41 16.64
N LEU A 6 13.89 4.60 17.03
CA LEU A 6 13.02 3.91 16.10
C LEU A 6 12.04 4.94 15.49
N VAL A 7 11.67 4.76 14.27
CA VAL A 7 10.95 5.69 13.39
C VAL A 7 9.89 6.59 14.05
N LYS A 8 10.15 7.89 14.20
CA LYS A 8 9.20 8.89 14.71
C LYS A 8 8.08 9.26 13.72
N ASN A 9 8.35 9.09 12.44
CA ASN A 9 7.45 9.57 11.39
C ASN A 9 7.53 8.65 10.16
N PHE A 10 6.54 7.79 10.02
CA PHE A 10 6.45 6.86 8.91
C PHE A 10 6.42 7.57 7.54
N ASN A 11 5.81 8.76 7.45
CA ASN A 11 5.78 9.51 6.19
C ASN A 11 7.17 9.82 5.64
N ARG A 12 8.14 10.13 6.50
CA ARG A 12 9.53 10.33 6.06
C ARG A 12 10.14 9.05 5.52
N ILE A 13 9.87 7.92 6.16
CA ILE A 13 10.34 6.61 5.68
C ILE A 13 9.66 6.22 4.40
N ARG A 14 8.36 6.48 4.27
CA ARG A 14 7.60 6.27 3.06
C ARG A 14 8.21 7.02 1.86
N ASP A 15 8.51 8.31 2.01
CA ASP A 15 9.17 9.11 0.96
C ASP A 15 10.52 8.50 0.58
N TYR A 16 11.30 8.13 1.58
CA TYR A 16 12.62 7.56 1.39
C TYR A 16 12.56 6.18 0.72
N MET A 17 11.64 5.32 1.15
CA MET A 17 11.43 4.01 0.54
C MET A 17 11.00 4.09 -0.92
N ARG A 18 10.20 5.09 -1.28
CA ARG A 18 9.85 5.36 -2.68
C ARG A 18 11.07 5.67 -3.52
N GLU A 19 11.98 6.48 -3.03
CA GLU A 19 13.21 6.83 -3.74
C GLU A 19 14.10 5.60 -4.00
N PHE A 20 14.22 4.69 -3.02
CA PHE A 20 15.08 3.51 -3.13
C PHE A 20 14.44 2.32 -3.83
N TYR A 21 13.13 2.18 -3.74
CA TYR A 21 12.45 0.99 -4.24
C TYR A 21 11.60 1.26 -5.48
N VAL A 22 10.82 2.34 -5.47
CA VAL A 22 9.88 2.63 -6.57
C VAL A 22 10.58 3.33 -7.72
N TYR A 23 11.47 4.26 -7.44
CA TYR A 23 12.15 5.08 -8.46
C TYR A 23 13.53 4.55 -8.85
N GLY A 24 13.98 3.47 -8.25
CA GLY A 24 15.25 2.83 -8.53
C GLY A 24 16.34 3.22 -7.53
N PHE A 25 17.56 2.83 -7.86
CA PHE A 25 18.73 3.06 -7.03
C PHE A 25 19.08 4.53 -6.98
N LYS A 26 19.28 5.06 -5.76
CA LYS A 26 19.80 6.41 -5.59
C LYS A 26 21.06 6.40 -4.76
N SER A 27 22.06 7.11 -5.25
CA SER A 27 23.25 7.48 -4.48
C SER A 27 22.94 8.66 -3.55
N ARG A 28 23.86 8.94 -2.66
CA ARG A 28 23.77 10.13 -1.78
C ARG A 28 23.68 11.43 -2.56
N GLU A 29 24.34 11.50 -3.72
CA GLU A 29 24.40 12.67 -4.59
C GLU A 29 23.12 12.87 -5.40
N GLU A 30 22.46 11.77 -5.78
CA GLU A 30 21.17 11.81 -6.49
C GLU A 30 19.98 12.18 -5.59
N TYR A 31 20.20 12.24 -4.27
CA TYR A 31 19.16 12.59 -3.31
C TYR A 31 19.05 14.11 -3.14
N THR A 32 18.43 14.77 -4.10
CA THR A 32 18.37 16.24 -4.20
C THR A 32 17.28 16.88 -3.34
N ARG A 33 16.28 16.12 -2.87
CA ARG A 33 15.14 16.65 -2.11
C ARG A 33 15.47 17.16 -0.72
N LYS A 34 16.50 16.62 -0.08
CA LYS A 34 16.92 16.95 1.28
C LYS A 34 18.45 16.94 1.36
N SER A 35 18.99 17.39 2.50
CA SER A 35 20.43 17.38 2.71
C SER A 35 21.02 15.97 2.74
N ALA A 36 22.31 15.85 2.38
CA ALA A 36 23.06 14.59 2.47
C ALA A 36 23.01 13.95 3.88
N ARG A 37 22.96 14.79 4.95
CA ARG A 37 22.78 14.32 6.32
C ARG A 37 21.41 13.67 6.52
N SER A 38 20.34 14.24 5.95
CA SER A 38 19.00 13.64 6.00
C SER A 38 18.97 12.29 5.30
N TYR A 39 19.68 12.15 4.17
CA TYR A 39 19.85 10.87 3.49
C TYR A 39 20.49 9.81 4.40
N ASP A 40 21.61 10.14 5.04
CA ASP A 40 22.32 9.21 5.91
C ASP A 40 21.48 8.82 7.14
N ASP A 41 20.76 9.75 7.73
CA ASP A 41 19.91 9.50 8.90
C ASP A 41 18.70 8.60 8.55
N GLU A 42 18.01 8.88 7.47
CA GLU A 42 16.88 8.06 7.04
C GLU A 42 17.34 6.66 6.59
N ARG A 43 18.46 6.55 5.89
CA ARG A 43 19.07 5.29 5.51
C ARG A 43 19.35 4.43 6.74
N ARG A 44 19.98 4.99 7.78
CA ARG A 44 20.29 4.25 9.02
C ARG A 44 19.03 3.78 9.73
N ARG A 45 17.98 4.59 9.74
CA ARG A 45 16.69 4.22 10.32
C ARG A 45 16.05 3.04 9.61
N ILE A 46 16.08 3.04 8.28
CA ILE A 46 15.57 1.92 7.48
C ILE A 46 16.45 0.68 7.68
N GLU A 47 17.78 0.85 7.70
CA GLU A 47 18.73 -0.23 7.90
C GLU A 47 18.53 -0.95 9.25
N SER A 48 18.07 -0.25 10.29
CA SER A 48 17.84 -0.82 11.61
C SER A 48 16.75 -1.92 11.64
N TRP A 49 15.82 -1.92 10.70
CA TRP A 49 14.73 -2.92 10.65
C TRP A 49 14.54 -3.60 9.29
N LEU A 50 15.12 -3.07 8.22
CA LEU A 50 15.17 -3.70 6.90
C LEU A 50 16.59 -4.07 6.45
N GLY A 51 17.58 -4.00 7.33
CA GLY A 51 18.99 -4.24 6.99
C GLY A 51 19.24 -5.57 6.28
N ASP A 52 18.54 -6.62 6.67
CA ASP A 52 18.64 -7.95 6.03
C ASP A 52 18.23 -7.94 4.55
N TYR A 53 17.39 -7.00 4.16
CA TYR A 53 16.91 -6.82 2.80
C TYR A 53 17.64 -5.73 2.03
N MET A 54 18.49 -4.93 2.70
CA MET A 54 19.25 -3.88 2.05
C MET A 54 20.50 -4.45 1.39
N ARG A 55 20.70 -4.03 0.15
CA ARG A 55 21.87 -4.37 -0.67
C ARG A 55 22.46 -3.07 -1.21
N PHE A 56 23.70 -3.14 -1.61
CA PHE A 56 24.37 -1.99 -2.21
C PHE A 56 25.28 -2.40 -3.37
N ARG A 57 25.35 -1.54 -4.35
CA ARG A 57 26.28 -1.64 -5.48
C ARG A 57 27.23 -0.45 -5.42
N ARG A 58 28.53 -0.69 -5.59
CA ARG A 58 29.51 0.36 -5.75
C ARG A 58 29.69 0.64 -7.24
N THR A 59 29.61 1.90 -7.63
CA THR A 59 29.92 2.43 -8.96
C THR A 59 31.00 3.49 -8.86
N ALA A 60 31.52 3.95 -9.99
CA ALA A 60 32.46 5.08 -10.00
C ALA A 60 31.86 6.36 -9.39
N GLU A 61 30.54 6.51 -9.45
CA GLU A 61 29.76 7.66 -8.97
C GLU A 61 29.37 7.55 -7.50
N GLY A 62 29.69 6.43 -6.82
CA GLY A 62 29.38 6.27 -5.40
C GLY A 62 28.74 4.94 -5.04
N LYS A 63 28.15 4.90 -3.83
CA LYS A 63 27.47 3.74 -3.26
C LYS A 63 25.96 3.85 -3.46
N ASN A 64 25.40 3.06 -4.34
CA ASN A 64 23.97 2.95 -4.56
C ASN A 64 23.36 1.90 -3.64
N VAL A 65 22.35 2.27 -2.87
CA VAL A 65 21.64 1.39 -1.93
C VAL A 65 20.28 1.01 -2.52
N PHE A 66 19.89 -0.25 -2.36
CA PHE A 66 18.60 -0.75 -2.82
C PHE A 66 18.06 -1.83 -1.89
N LEU A 67 16.76 -2.08 -1.98
CA LEU A 67 16.10 -3.17 -1.28
C LEU A 67 15.94 -4.35 -2.22
N SER A 68 16.34 -5.52 -1.74
CA SER A 68 16.17 -6.78 -2.45
C SER A 68 15.47 -7.77 -1.52
N ILE A 69 14.23 -8.09 -1.81
CA ILE A 69 13.42 -9.01 -1.02
C ILE A 69 13.08 -10.20 -1.89
N ASP A 70 13.55 -11.37 -1.47
CA ASP A 70 13.18 -12.63 -2.11
C ASP A 70 11.89 -13.15 -1.47
N SER A 71 10.79 -13.08 -2.21
CA SER A 71 9.48 -13.54 -1.73
C SER A 71 9.39 -15.05 -1.54
N ARG A 72 10.36 -15.82 -2.04
CA ARG A 72 10.45 -17.27 -1.78
C ARG A 72 10.96 -17.55 -0.37
N ILE A 73 11.72 -16.62 0.20
CA ILE A 73 12.30 -16.70 1.55
C ILE A 73 11.43 -15.93 2.54
N SER A 74 11.06 -14.72 2.18
CA SER A 74 10.18 -13.87 2.99
C SER A 74 8.72 -14.10 2.58
N HIS A 75 8.01 -14.94 3.31
CA HIS A 75 6.59 -15.22 3.06
C HIS A 75 5.67 -14.04 3.36
N HIS A 76 6.16 -13.05 4.12
CA HIS A 76 5.43 -11.85 4.54
C HIS A 76 6.13 -10.58 4.09
N ASN A 77 5.36 -9.55 3.75
CA ASN A 77 5.90 -8.25 3.37
C ASN A 77 6.51 -7.53 4.59
N PRO A 78 7.84 -7.37 4.64
CA PRO A 78 8.51 -6.78 5.81
C PRO A 78 8.17 -5.30 6.03
N LEU A 79 7.64 -4.60 5.03
CA LEU A 79 7.25 -3.19 5.16
C LEU A 79 6.06 -2.99 6.10
N TYR A 80 5.18 -3.98 6.27
CA TYR A 80 4.11 -3.87 7.25
C TYR A 80 4.61 -3.74 8.69
N LYS A 81 5.79 -4.23 8.99
CA LYS A 81 6.42 -4.03 10.31
C LYS A 81 6.76 -2.57 10.59
N ALA A 82 7.00 -1.78 9.55
CA ALA A 82 7.31 -0.35 9.69
C ALA A 82 6.17 0.46 10.29
N TRP A 83 4.93 0.09 10.05
CA TRP A 83 3.76 0.76 10.61
C TRP A 83 3.65 0.64 12.14
N LYS A 84 4.33 -0.34 12.72
CA LYS A 84 4.35 -0.59 14.17
C LYS A 84 5.48 0.15 14.87
N THR A 85 6.47 0.62 14.11
CA THR A 85 7.68 1.18 14.69
C THR A 85 7.38 2.59 15.18
N LYS A 86 7.35 2.75 16.50
CA LYS A 86 7.31 4.02 17.19
C LYS A 86 8.69 4.28 17.80
N SER A 87 9.03 5.55 17.88
CA SER A 87 10.18 6.00 18.64
C SER A 87 9.76 6.14 20.09
N PHE A 88 10.42 5.41 20.96
CA PHE A 88 10.23 5.50 22.40
C PHE A 88 11.43 6.18 23.03
N THR A 89 11.18 7.22 23.82
CA THR A 89 12.17 7.74 24.76
C THR A 89 12.17 6.83 26.01
N ASP A 90 13.23 6.93 26.83
CA ASP A 90 13.27 6.19 28.10
C ASP A 90 12.05 6.50 28.97
N GLY A 91 11.55 7.75 28.94
CA GLY A 91 10.32 8.13 29.63
C GLY A 91 9.08 7.45 29.08
N ASP A 92 8.99 7.28 27.75
CA ASP A 92 7.86 6.56 27.12
C ASP A 92 7.86 5.09 27.51
N ILE A 93 9.05 4.47 27.58
CA ILE A 93 9.22 3.07 27.98
C ILE A 93 8.83 2.90 29.45
N THR A 94 9.33 3.76 30.33
CA THR A 94 8.99 3.75 31.75
C THR A 94 7.49 3.88 31.97
N LEU A 95 6.85 4.92 31.36
CA LEU A 95 5.41 5.13 31.48
C LEU A 95 4.60 3.95 30.92
N HIS A 96 5.06 3.33 29.83
CA HIS A 96 4.33 2.19 29.26
C HIS A 96 4.27 1.02 30.24
N PHE A 97 5.40 0.62 30.78
CA PHE A 97 5.42 -0.51 31.70
C PHE A 97 4.68 -0.22 33.00
N VAL A 98 4.89 0.95 33.59
CA VAL A 98 4.25 1.32 34.86
C VAL A 98 2.73 1.46 34.69
N ILE A 99 2.25 2.13 33.63
CA ILE A 99 0.81 2.27 33.38
C ILE A 99 0.17 0.91 33.12
N MET A 100 0.80 0.04 32.30
CA MET A 100 0.23 -1.27 32.03
C MET A 100 0.19 -2.16 33.26
N ASP A 101 1.19 -2.09 34.12
CA ASP A 101 1.24 -2.82 35.37
C ASP A 101 0.15 -2.35 36.35
N ILE A 102 -0.02 -1.04 36.50
CA ILE A 102 -1.12 -0.46 37.31
C ILE A 102 -2.48 -0.93 36.77
N MET A 103 -2.69 -0.89 35.44
CA MET A 103 -3.95 -1.30 34.83
C MET A 103 -4.19 -2.81 34.89
N GLU A 104 -3.14 -3.63 34.98
CA GLU A 104 -3.26 -5.08 35.18
C GLU A 104 -3.64 -5.44 36.59
N MET A 105 -3.12 -4.68 37.57
CA MET A 105 -3.39 -4.90 39.01
C MET A 105 -4.74 -4.35 39.47
N THR A 106 -5.37 -3.47 38.68
CA THR A 106 -6.58 -2.78 39.07
C THR A 106 -7.75 -3.18 38.15
N GLU A 107 -8.78 -3.80 38.72
CA GLU A 107 -9.99 -4.19 37.96
C GLU A 107 -10.92 -2.99 37.68
N GLU A 108 -10.83 -1.94 38.49
CA GLU A 108 -11.68 -0.74 38.39
C GLU A 108 -11.07 0.31 37.46
N ALA A 109 -11.94 1.12 36.84
CA ALA A 109 -11.50 2.21 36.00
C ALA A 109 -10.97 3.36 36.91
N LEU A 110 -9.82 3.95 36.57
CA LEU A 110 -9.15 4.98 37.34
C LEU A 110 -9.13 6.33 36.62
N PRO A 111 -9.29 7.46 37.35
CA PRO A 111 -9.12 8.80 36.79
C PRO A 111 -7.61 9.13 36.61
N VAL A 112 -7.30 10.13 35.77
CA VAL A 112 -5.90 10.51 35.46
C VAL A 112 -5.10 10.88 36.71
N SER A 113 -5.72 11.61 37.67
CA SER A 113 -5.05 12.01 38.91
C SER A 113 -4.59 10.84 39.72
N GLU A 114 -5.43 9.83 39.91
CA GLU A 114 -5.11 8.63 40.67
C GLU A 114 -4.05 7.78 39.97
N ILE A 115 -4.11 7.69 38.61
CA ILE A 115 -3.08 7.01 37.83
C ILE A 115 -1.73 7.73 38.00
N ALA A 116 -1.70 9.05 37.99
CA ALA A 116 -0.48 9.82 38.19
C ALA A 116 0.11 9.63 39.60
N GLU A 117 -0.72 9.61 40.64
CA GLU A 117 -0.29 9.31 42.01
C GLU A 117 0.30 7.91 42.13
N LYS A 118 -0.35 6.90 41.55
CA LYS A 118 0.15 5.52 41.54
C LYS A 118 1.46 5.38 40.77
N ILE A 119 1.65 6.15 39.70
CA ILE A 119 2.92 6.19 38.95
C ILE A 119 4.04 6.75 39.81
N ASP A 120 3.78 7.86 40.52
CA ASP A 120 4.76 8.48 41.44
C ASP A 120 5.12 7.54 42.60
N GLU A 121 4.12 6.87 43.19
CA GLU A 121 4.32 5.87 44.22
C GLU A 121 5.18 4.69 43.71
N TYR A 122 4.84 4.15 42.56
CA TYR A 122 5.59 3.05 41.92
C TYR A 122 7.05 3.42 41.65
N LEU A 123 7.27 4.62 41.11
CA LEU A 123 8.60 5.10 40.77
C LEU A 123 9.42 5.53 41.98
N SER A 124 8.81 5.88 43.11
CA SER A 124 9.50 6.22 44.34
C SER A 124 10.32 5.07 44.93
N ALA A 125 10.01 3.81 44.54
CA ALA A 125 10.76 2.64 44.95
C ALA A 125 12.14 2.49 44.25
N PHE A 126 12.41 3.31 43.21
CA PHE A 126 13.68 3.25 42.50
C PHE A 126 14.70 4.25 43.04
N PRO A 127 16.02 3.95 42.95
CA PRO A 127 17.08 4.80 43.49
C PRO A 127 17.09 6.24 42.90
N GLU A 128 16.70 6.38 41.64
CA GLU A 128 16.57 7.68 40.95
C GLU A 128 15.16 7.81 40.42
N PRO A 129 14.19 8.23 41.25
CA PRO A 129 12.80 8.31 40.86
C PRO A 129 12.62 9.40 39.76
N ARG A 130 11.95 9.01 38.67
CA ARG A 130 11.51 9.96 37.64
C ARG A 130 10.15 10.51 38.02
N VAL A 131 9.96 11.79 37.84
CA VAL A 131 8.69 12.47 38.05
C VAL A 131 8.08 12.80 36.68
N PHE A 132 6.82 12.46 36.51
CA PHE A 132 6.05 12.80 35.31
C PHE A 132 4.90 13.72 35.67
N ASP A 133 4.78 14.84 34.96
CA ASP A 133 3.62 15.72 35.16
C ASP A 133 2.33 15.06 34.66
N GLU A 134 1.20 15.38 35.30
CA GLU A 134 -0.12 14.83 34.95
C GLU A 134 -0.50 15.07 33.50
N SER A 135 0.00 16.13 32.87
CA SER A 135 -0.27 16.47 31.47
C SER A 135 0.40 15.46 30.54
N THR A 136 1.59 14.98 30.88
CA THR A 136 2.33 13.93 30.15
C THR A 136 1.63 12.58 30.30
N VAL A 137 1.23 12.21 31.53
CA VAL A 137 0.44 10.99 31.78
C VAL A 137 -0.87 11.03 30.98
N ARG A 138 -1.60 12.13 31.02
CA ARG A 138 -2.86 12.33 30.30
C ARG A 138 -2.69 12.18 28.77
N LYS A 139 -1.62 12.74 28.20
CA LYS A 139 -1.33 12.58 26.78
C LYS A 139 -1.07 11.10 26.42
N LYS A 140 -0.34 10.39 27.27
CA LYS A 140 -0.02 8.98 27.07
C LYS A 140 -1.25 8.09 27.18
N LEU A 141 -2.11 8.31 28.17
CA LEU A 141 -3.37 7.59 28.31
C LEU A 141 -4.28 7.79 27.08
N LYS A 142 -4.40 9.03 26.57
CA LYS A 142 -5.13 9.29 25.33
C LYS A 142 -4.55 8.57 24.12
N GLU A 143 -3.23 8.46 24.05
CA GLU A 143 -2.54 7.69 23.02
C GLU A 143 -2.92 6.21 23.12
N TYR A 144 -2.90 5.63 24.31
CA TYR A 144 -3.27 4.23 24.54
C TYR A 144 -4.75 3.92 24.26
N VAL A 145 -5.65 4.86 24.54
CA VAL A 145 -7.04 4.74 24.11
C VAL A 145 -7.16 4.71 22.59
N LYS A 146 -6.45 5.60 21.90
CA LYS A 146 -6.40 5.62 20.42
C LYS A 146 -5.82 4.33 19.84
N GLU A 147 -4.92 3.69 20.56
CA GLU A 147 -4.29 2.41 20.17
C GLU A 147 -5.13 1.19 20.57
N GLY A 148 -6.24 1.39 21.28
CA GLY A 148 -7.08 0.30 21.74
C GLY A 148 -6.47 -0.53 22.89
N LEU A 149 -5.46 0.00 23.57
CA LEU A 149 -4.87 -0.62 24.77
C LEU A 149 -5.69 -0.35 26.03
N LEU A 150 -6.31 0.84 26.07
CA LEU A 150 -7.19 1.29 27.15
C LEU A 150 -8.56 1.66 26.61
N GLU A 151 -9.56 1.51 27.45
CA GLU A 151 -10.92 2.01 27.24
C GLU A 151 -11.20 3.14 28.22
N THR A 152 -12.19 3.99 27.89
CA THR A 152 -12.59 5.10 28.75
C THR A 152 -14.05 4.99 29.14
N GLU A 153 -14.32 5.27 30.41
CA GLU A 153 -15.65 5.43 30.96
C GLU A 153 -15.82 6.86 31.48
N LYS A 154 -16.97 7.47 31.27
CA LYS A 154 -17.23 8.84 31.70
C LYS A 154 -18.22 8.84 32.86
N HIS A 155 -17.78 9.32 34.02
CA HIS A 155 -18.61 9.54 35.18
C HIS A 155 -18.72 11.07 35.45
N GLY A 156 -19.86 11.64 35.11
CA GLY A 156 -20.07 13.08 35.16
C GLY A 156 -19.14 13.84 34.22
N LYS A 157 -18.25 14.67 34.78
CA LYS A 157 -17.24 15.44 34.01
C LYS A 157 -15.87 14.77 33.97
N ILE A 158 -15.65 13.69 34.70
CA ILE A 158 -14.36 13.00 34.84
C ILE A 158 -14.32 11.81 33.93
N LEU A 159 -13.15 11.62 33.28
CA LEU A 159 -12.84 10.48 32.42
C LEU A 159 -12.01 9.47 33.20
N TYR A 160 -12.47 8.24 33.21
CA TYR A 160 -11.82 7.10 33.84
C TYR A 160 -11.24 6.20 32.78
N TYR A 161 -10.13 5.55 33.09
CA TYR A 161 -9.39 4.66 32.16
C TYR A 161 -9.31 3.27 32.76
N LYS A 162 -9.52 2.25 31.93
CA LYS A 162 -9.33 0.84 32.26
C LYS A 162 -8.65 0.10 31.12
N LYS A 163 -8.08 -1.05 31.40
CA LYS A 163 -7.53 -1.94 30.39
C LYS A 163 -8.63 -2.35 29.41
N ALA A 164 -8.36 -2.26 28.12
CA ALA A 164 -9.29 -2.70 27.10
C ALA A 164 -9.46 -4.24 27.14
N ALA A 165 -10.69 -4.71 26.99
CA ALA A 165 -10.94 -6.13 26.88
C ALA A 165 -10.26 -6.70 25.63
N GLU A 166 -9.57 -7.84 25.78
CA GLU A 166 -8.95 -8.53 24.65
C GLU A 166 -10.05 -9.15 23.78
N CYS A 167 -10.21 -8.65 22.56
CA CYS A 167 -11.13 -9.21 21.59
C CYS A 167 -10.43 -10.37 20.85
N ASP A 168 -10.81 -11.60 21.17
CA ASP A 168 -10.25 -12.83 20.56
C ASP A 168 -11.12 -13.36 19.39
N CYS A 169 -11.90 -12.48 18.77
CA CYS A 169 -12.92 -12.84 17.79
C CYS A 169 -12.41 -13.12 16.37
N TYR A 170 -11.13 -12.92 16.08
CA TYR A 170 -10.61 -13.09 14.72
C TYR A 170 -10.08 -14.51 14.47
N ASN A 171 -10.52 -15.11 13.36
CA ASN A 171 -9.95 -16.36 12.88
C ASN A 171 -8.49 -16.15 12.43
N LYS A 172 -7.57 -17.03 12.90
CA LYS A 172 -6.13 -16.92 12.58
C LYS A 172 -5.84 -17.02 11.08
N ASP A 173 -6.59 -17.85 10.36
CA ASP A 173 -6.42 -18.04 8.92
C ASP A 173 -6.82 -16.78 8.15
N ILE A 174 -7.85 -16.08 8.61
CA ILE A 174 -8.26 -14.79 8.03
C ILE A 174 -7.18 -13.72 8.27
N LEU A 175 -6.63 -13.66 9.47
CA LEU A 175 -5.55 -12.72 9.79
C LEU A 175 -4.28 -13.02 8.98
N ASP A 176 -3.94 -14.29 8.80
CA ASP A 176 -2.79 -14.73 8.00
C ASP A 176 -2.96 -14.28 6.54
N PHE A 177 -4.14 -14.48 5.95
CA PHE A 177 -4.43 -14.03 4.60
C PHE A 177 -4.39 -12.50 4.45
N PHE A 178 -5.12 -11.77 5.30
CA PHE A 178 -5.22 -10.32 5.18
C PHE A 178 -3.98 -9.57 5.67
N SER A 179 -3.05 -10.22 6.36
CA SER A 179 -1.78 -9.59 6.79
C SER A 179 -0.92 -9.13 5.62
N GLU A 180 -1.11 -9.69 4.43
CA GLU A 180 -0.34 -9.39 3.22
C GLU A 180 -1.08 -8.52 2.20
N THR A 181 -2.33 -8.14 2.49
CA THR A 181 -3.19 -7.41 1.54
C THR A 181 -3.37 -5.96 1.97
N ALA A 182 -2.87 -5.01 1.17
CA ALA A 182 -3.08 -3.58 1.41
C ALA A 182 -4.56 -3.18 1.13
N PRO A 183 -5.17 -2.31 1.95
CA PRO A 183 -4.64 -1.66 3.15
C PRO A 183 -4.78 -2.51 4.42
N CYS A 184 -5.51 -3.61 4.37
CA CYS A 184 -5.80 -4.47 5.53
C CYS A 184 -4.55 -5.12 6.11
N GLY A 185 -3.48 -5.28 5.32
CA GLY A 185 -2.23 -5.88 5.72
C GLY A 185 -1.57 -5.20 6.92
N VAL A 186 -1.69 -3.88 7.07
CA VAL A 186 -1.21 -3.16 8.26
C VAL A 186 -1.90 -3.67 9.52
N ILE A 187 -3.23 -3.72 9.51
CA ILE A 187 -4.05 -4.17 10.64
C ILE A 187 -3.89 -5.69 10.85
N GLY A 188 -3.99 -6.48 9.77
CA GLY A 188 -3.86 -7.93 9.81
C GLY A 188 -2.51 -8.38 10.36
N SER A 189 -1.42 -7.78 9.88
CA SER A 189 -0.06 -8.04 10.37
C SER A 189 0.09 -7.68 11.85
N PHE A 190 -0.47 -6.55 12.28
CA PHE A 190 -0.45 -6.16 13.69
C PHE A 190 -1.19 -7.16 14.59
N LEU A 191 -2.40 -7.55 14.22
CA LEU A 191 -3.21 -8.49 14.99
C LEU A 191 -2.58 -9.89 15.03
N LEU A 192 -2.00 -10.33 13.91
CA LEU A 192 -1.32 -11.61 13.83
C LEU A 192 -0.10 -11.69 14.75
N ASP A 193 0.75 -10.66 14.76
CA ASP A 193 1.91 -10.61 15.65
C ASP A 193 1.52 -10.49 17.13
N ARG A 194 0.47 -9.72 17.46
CA ARG A 194 -0.05 -9.63 18.82
C ARG A 194 -0.47 -11.02 19.34
N ARG A 195 -1.17 -11.79 18.51
CA ARG A 195 -1.52 -13.18 18.86
C ARG A 195 -0.32 -14.09 19.02
N LYS A 196 0.66 -14.00 18.13
CA LYS A 196 1.91 -14.77 18.27
C LYS A 196 2.59 -14.50 19.60
N LEU A 197 2.68 -13.23 19.99
CA LEU A 197 3.26 -12.84 21.30
C LEU A 197 2.45 -13.36 22.48
N GLN A 198 1.11 -13.31 22.43
CA GLN A 198 0.25 -13.85 23.47
C GLN A 198 0.44 -15.36 23.63
N GLU A 199 0.49 -16.10 22.53
CA GLU A 199 0.75 -17.55 22.55
C GLU A 199 2.13 -17.90 23.12
N GLU A 200 3.14 -17.10 22.83
CA GLU A 200 4.49 -17.27 23.40
C GLU A 200 4.53 -17.01 24.90
N ASN A 201 3.81 -16.01 25.38
CA ASN A 201 3.71 -15.69 26.80
C ASN A 201 2.90 -16.73 27.59
N GLN A 202 1.82 -17.28 27.00
CA GLN A 202 1.05 -18.36 27.61
C GLN A 202 1.84 -19.66 27.70
N LYS A 203 2.71 -19.96 26.71
CA LYS A 203 3.58 -21.15 26.74
C LYS A 203 4.58 -21.14 27.89
N LYS A 204 4.96 -19.95 28.38
CA LYS A 204 5.83 -19.84 29.58
C LYS A 204 5.11 -20.18 30.88
N LYS A 205 3.75 -20.11 30.89
CA LYS A 205 2.93 -20.38 32.08
C LYS A 205 2.38 -21.82 32.12
N ASP A 206 2.11 -22.41 30.95
CA ASP A 206 1.52 -23.76 30.85
C ASP A 206 2.51 -24.74 30.19
N SER A 207 2.87 -25.81 30.90
CA SER A 207 3.70 -26.91 30.40
C SER A 207 3.00 -27.82 29.38
N CYS A 208 1.77 -27.53 29.00
CA CYS A 208 1.02 -28.29 28.02
C CYS A 208 1.45 -27.92 26.59
N GLN A 209 1.87 -28.91 25.80
CA GLN A 209 2.24 -28.75 24.38
C GLN A 209 1.03 -28.37 23.55
N ARG A 210 0.68 -27.05 23.50
CA ARG A 210 -0.25 -26.56 22.50
C ARG A 210 0.47 -26.48 21.15
N GLN A 211 -0.18 -27.05 20.13
CA GLN A 211 0.34 -27.11 18.77
C GLN A 211 0.58 -25.68 18.25
N LYS A 212 1.83 -25.38 17.88
CA LYS A 212 2.20 -24.08 17.31
C LYS A 212 1.37 -23.84 16.05
N TYR A 213 0.70 -22.69 15.96
CA TYR A 213 -0.01 -22.31 14.74
C TYR A 213 0.96 -22.34 13.56
N LYS A 214 0.58 -23.09 12.52
CA LYS A 214 1.31 -23.10 11.25
C LYS A 214 0.55 -22.22 10.27
N GLU A 215 1.25 -21.26 9.69
CA GLU A 215 0.74 -20.41 8.62
C GLU A 215 0.29 -21.30 7.45
N LYS A 216 -0.90 -21.01 6.90
CA LYS A 216 -1.49 -21.77 5.78
C LYS A 216 -1.28 -21.07 4.45
N PHE A 217 -1.02 -19.76 4.47
CA PHE A 217 -0.87 -18.93 3.30
C PHE A 217 0.54 -18.38 3.19
N ALA A 218 1.08 -18.39 1.97
CA ALA A 218 2.29 -17.71 1.60
C ALA A 218 2.10 -17.09 0.21
N PHE A 219 2.41 -15.82 0.09
CA PHE A 219 2.28 -15.13 -1.19
C PHE A 219 3.52 -15.41 -2.03
N LYS A 220 3.30 -15.88 -3.27
CA LYS A 220 4.37 -16.19 -4.21
C LYS A 220 5.20 -14.95 -4.57
N HIS A 221 4.52 -13.81 -4.68
CA HIS A 221 5.11 -12.53 -5.03
C HIS A 221 4.51 -11.42 -4.18
N HIS A 222 5.38 -10.56 -3.63
CA HIS A 222 4.98 -9.38 -2.90
C HIS A 222 5.17 -8.13 -3.75
N TYR A 223 4.12 -7.31 -3.81
CA TYR A 223 4.27 -5.93 -4.21
C TYR A 223 4.54 -5.09 -2.95
N ILE A 224 5.78 -5.12 -2.53
CA ILE A 224 6.25 -4.55 -1.26
C ILE A 224 5.82 -3.10 -1.10
N THR A 225 5.86 -2.34 -2.19
CA THR A 225 5.46 -0.93 -2.20
C THR A 225 4.00 -0.69 -1.87
N SER A 226 3.11 -1.67 -2.05
CA SER A 226 1.69 -1.52 -1.71
C SER A 226 1.45 -1.27 -0.22
N ALA A 227 2.34 -1.74 0.65
CA ALA A 227 2.28 -1.45 2.08
C ALA A 227 2.51 0.05 2.39
N ILE A 228 3.33 0.73 1.57
CA ILE A 228 3.64 2.15 1.72
C ILE A 228 2.40 3.01 1.49
N ASP A 229 1.50 2.55 0.63
CA ASP A 229 0.32 3.30 0.20
C ASP A 229 -0.94 3.02 1.03
N SER A 230 -0.83 2.19 2.09
CA SER A 230 -1.98 1.77 2.89
C SER A 230 -2.73 2.94 3.53
N GLU A 231 -2.03 3.96 4.02
CA GLU A 231 -2.66 5.15 4.60
C GLU A 231 -3.42 5.95 3.53
N ILE A 232 -2.81 6.16 2.37
CA ILE A 232 -3.46 6.84 1.23
C ILE A 232 -4.70 6.06 0.78
N LEU A 233 -4.61 4.74 0.68
CA LEU A 233 -5.74 3.89 0.33
C LEU A 233 -6.89 4.03 1.32
N CYS A 234 -6.62 4.04 2.63
CA CYS A 234 -7.65 4.25 3.65
C CYS A 234 -8.34 5.60 3.49
N GLN A 235 -7.57 6.68 3.26
CA GLN A 235 -8.12 8.01 3.03
C GLN A 235 -8.95 8.07 1.73
N LEU A 236 -8.51 7.42 0.67
CA LEU A 236 -9.25 7.35 -0.59
C LEU A 236 -10.56 6.55 -0.44
N PHE A 237 -10.54 5.43 0.28
CA PHE A 237 -11.75 4.67 0.58
C PHE A 237 -12.76 5.51 1.38
N GLN A 238 -12.29 6.24 2.39
CA GLN A 238 -13.14 7.14 3.14
C GLN A 238 -13.73 8.23 2.25
N ALA A 239 -12.93 8.88 1.39
CA ALA A 239 -13.40 9.91 0.48
C ALA A 239 -14.47 9.38 -0.52
N ILE A 240 -14.28 8.17 -1.03
CA ILE A 240 -15.25 7.51 -1.93
C ILE A 240 -16.54 7.16 -1.16
N HIS A 241 -16.41 6.64 0.07
CA HIS A 241 -17.57 6.30 0.90
C HIS A 241 -18.41 7.52 1.25
N GLU A 242 -17.74 8.61 1.65
CA GLU A 242 -18.38 9.88 2.00
C GLU A 242 -18.75 10.74 0.78
N LYS A 243 -18.49 10.27 -0.44
CA LYS A 243 -18.74 10.98 -1.72
C LYS A 243 -18.09 12.37 -1.77
N ARG A 244 -16.89 12.53 -1.22
CA ARG A 244 -16.19 13.82 -1.11
C ARG A 244 -15.22 14.04 -2.25
N SER A 245 -15.12 15.31 -2.67
CA SER A 245 -13.97 15.79 -3.42
C SER A 245 -12.74 15.86 -2.52
N ILE A 246 -11.58 15.70 -3.11
CA ILE A 246 -10.30 15.74 -2.41
C ILE A 246 -9.29 16.57 -3.20
N ILE A 247 -8.29 17.06 -2.48
CA ILE A 247 -7.09 17.66 -3.07
C ILE A 247 -5.96 16.65 -2.88
N VAL A 248 -5.41 16.18 -3.99
CA VAL A 248 -4.27 15.26 -3.99
C VAL A 248 -3.01 15.97 -4.42
N GLU A 249 -1.95 15.74 -3.69
CA GLU A 249 -0.61 16.13 -4.07
C GLU A 249 0.09 14.95 -4.73
N THR A 250 0.54 15.13 -5.98
CA THR A 250 1.19 14.07 -6.76
C THR A 250 2.59 14.47 -7.17
N ILE A 251 3.50 13.48 -7.16
CA ILE A 251 4.88 13.64 -7.65
C ILE A 251 4.94 13.14 -9.09
N GLN A 252 5.46 13.97 -9.99
CA GLN A 252 5.84 13.56 -11.35
C GLN A 252 7.34 13.30 -11.40
N LYS A 253 7.72 12.13 -11.95
CA LYS A 253 9.10 11.63 -11.96
C LYS A 253 10.09 12.55 -12.72
N GLU A 254 9.62 13.20 -13.76
CA GLU A 254 10.44 14.02 -14.66
C GLU A 254 10.56 15.50 -14.24
N LYS A 255 9.66 15.93 -13.38
CA LYS A 255 9.65 17.29 -12.87
C LYS A 255 9.63 17.19 -11.37
N GLU A 256 10.68 17.57 -10.69
CA GLU A 256 10.76 17.63 -9.22
C GLU A 256 9.65 18.50 -8.56
N HIS A 257 8.54 18.73 -9.26
CA HIS A 257 7.43 19.54 -8.82
C HIS A 257 6.27 18.68 -8.35
N CYS A 258 5.85 18.91 -7.12
CA CYS A 258 4.57 18.44 -6.62
C CYS A 258 3.45 19.22 -7.32
N SER A 259 2.48 18.52 -7.86
CA SER A 259 1.28 19.13 -8.42
C SER A 259 0.07 18.85 -7.54
N GLU A 260 -0.62 19.90 -7.12
CA GLU A 260 -1.91 19.79 -6.45
C GLU A 260 -3.03 19.69 -7.48
N ASN A 261 -3.91 18.69 -7.31
CA ASN A 261 -5.07 18.50 -8.14
C ASN A 261 -6.31 18.31 -7.28
N LYS A 262 -7.34 19.13 -7.52
CA LYS A 262 -8.67 18.89 -6.97
C LYS A 262 -9.39 17.86 -7.83
N ILE A 263 -9.83 16.76 -7.21
CA ILE A 263 -10.44 15.63 -7.92
C ILE A 263 -11.64 15.07 -7.13
N ILE A 264 -12.51 14.35 -7.83
CA ILE A 264 -13.57 13.55 -7.23
C ILE A 264 -13.17 12.10 -7.40
N PRO A 265 -12.76 11.39 -6.33
CA PRO A 265 -12.35 10.01 -6.39
C PRO A 265 -13.56 9.11 -6.61
N LEU A 266 -13.50 8.18 -7.57
CA LEU A 266 -14.67 7.37 -7.94
C LEU A 266 -14.46 5.88 -7.70
N LYS A 267 -13.27 5.34 -8.04
CA LYS A 267 -12.99 3.91 -7.97
C LYS A 267 -11.49 3.65 -7.89
N ILE A 268 -11.11 2.60 -7.19
CA ILE A 268 -9.74 2.11 -7.15
C ILE A 268 -9.64 0.85 -8.02
N LEU A 269 -8.68 0.84 -8.94
CA LEU A 269 -8.34 -0.30 -9.77
C LEU A 269 -7.03 -0.91 -9.28
N ILE A 270 -7.02 -2.23 -9.10
CA ILE A 270 -5.85 -2.99 -8.66
C ILE A 270 -5.41 -3.88 -9.80
N SER A 271 -4.19 -3.68 -10.27
CA SER A 271 -3.57 -4.57 -11.25
C SER A 271 -2.91 -5.74 -10.53
N VAL A 272 -3.54 -6.91 -10.57
CA VAL A 272 -2.97 -8.14 -9.99
C VAL A 272 -1.69 -8.55 -10.72
N GLN A 273 -1.64 -8.36 -12.02
CA GLN A 273 -0.49 -8.71 -12.85
C GLN A 273 0.69 -7.75 -12.67
N GLY A 274 0.40 -6.44 -12.64
CA GLY A 274 1.42 -5.38 -12.54
C GLY A 274 1.67 -4.89 -11.12
N GLY A 275 0.89 -5.34 -10.12
CA GLY A 275 0.97 -4.94 -8.71
C GLY A 275 0.69 -3.47 -8.43
N ARG A 276 0.31 -2.71 -9.43
CA ARG A 276 0.04 -1.29 -9.32
C ARG A 276 -1.41 -1.03 -8.99
N GLN A 277 -1.63 0.05 -8.26
CA GLN A 277 -2.95 0.51 -7.87
C GLN A 277 -3.19 1.89 -8.47
N TYR A 278 -4.40 2.10 -8.97
CA TYR A 278 -4.80 3.33 -9.65
C TYR A 278 -6.10 3.86 -9.07
N LEU A 279 -6.15 5.17 -8.84
CA LEU A 279 -7.37 5.89 -8.51
C LEU A 279 -7.99 6.43 -9.80
N MET A 280 -9.18 5.97 -10.13
CA MET A 280 -10.02 6.58 -11.15
C MET A 280 -10.77 7.75 -10.55
N ALA A 281 -10.57 8.95 -11.09
CA ALA A 281 -11.16 10.17 -10.57
C ALA A 281 -11.58 11.13 -11.67
N TYR A 282 -12.61 11.93 -11.39
CA TYR A 282 -12.97 13.06 -12.25
C TYR A 282 -12.17 14.29 -11.84
N VAL A 283 -11.59 14.96 -12.84
CA VAL A 283 -10.83 16.19 -12.66
C VAL A 283 -11.68 17.38 -13.13
N PRO A 284 -12.27 18.17 -12.23
CA PRO A 284 -13.19 19.26 -12.61
C PRO A 284 -12.54 20.30 -13.51
N ARG A 285 -11.26 20.63 -13.27
CA ARG A 285 -10.49 21.61 -14.07
C ARG A 285 -10.46 21.24 -15.57
N PHE A 286 -10.33 19.95 -15.87
CA PHE A 286 -10.23 19.47 -17.24
C PHE A 286 -11.53 18.82 -17.74
N LYS A 287 -12.57 18.75 -16.90
CA LYS A 287 -13.88 18.12 -17.20
C LYS A 287 -13.78 16.68 -17.72
N ARG A 288 -12.79 15.94 -17.25
CA ARG A 288 -12.48 14.58 -17.74
C ARG A 288 -12.19 13.59 -16.61
N MET A 289 -12.30 12.29 -16.93
CA MET A 289 -11.82 11.22 -16.08
C MET A 289 -10.31 11.08 -16.25
N ASN A 290 -9.60 10.79 -15.16
CA ASN A 290 -8.18 10.48 -15.18
C ASN A 290 -7.88 9.33 -14.23
N ALA A 291 -6.84 8.57 -14.55
CA ALA A 291 -6.25 7.58 -13.67
C ALA A 291 -5.01 8.17 -12.98
N PHE A 292 -4.96 8.07 -11.67
CA PHE A 292 -3.81 8.48 -10.86
C PHE A 292 -3.16 7.25 -10.26
N ARG A 293 -1.88 7.07 -10.46
CA ARG A 293 -1.12 6.03 -9.77
C ARG A 293 -1.07 6.36 -8.28
N ILE A 294 -1.51 5.42 -7.42
CA ILE A 294 -1.58 5.66 -5.97
C ILE A 294 -0.18 5.83 -5.38
N ASP A 295 0.81 5.12 -5.89
CA ASP A 295 2.21 5.25 -5.47
C ASP A 295 2.84 6.63 -5.79
N ASN A 296 2.20 7.44 -6.64
CA ASN A 296 2.59 8.82 -6.91
C ASN A 296 1.85 9.84 -6.01
N ILE A 297 0.83 9.43 -5.28
CA ILE A 297 0.08 10.32 -4.39
C ILE A 297 0.85 10.45 -3.07
N VAL A 298 1.19 11.68 -2.69
CA VAL A 298 1.94 12.00 -1.46
C VAL A 298 1.01 12.29 -0.30
N SER A 299 -0.03 13.08 -0.57
CA SER A 299 -0.98 13.50 0.44
C SER A 299 -2.40 13.60 -0.12
N VAL A 300 -3.37 13.43 0.76
CA VAL A 300 -4.81 13.56 0.47
C VAL A 300 -5.40 14.51 1.49
N LYS A 301 -6.07 15.56 1.03
CA LYS A 301 -6.82 16.49 1.87
C LYS A 301 -8.30 16.41 1.50
N PHE A 302 -9.16 16.19 2.46
CA PHE A 302 -10.61 16.13 2.25
C PHE A 302 -11.16 17.53 1.95
N ASP A 303 -12.08 17.58 0.98
CA ASP A 303 -12.82 18.80 0.61
C ASP A 303 -14.33 18.53 0.75
N LYS A 304 -15.16 19.22 0.00
CA LYS A 304 -16.63 19.18 0.11
C LYS A 304 -17.21 17.88 -0.40
N VAL A 305 -18.38 17.51 0.10
CA VAL A 305 -19.21 16.45 -0.51
C VAL A 305 -19.59 16.88 -1.93
N SER A 306 -19.57 15.95 -2.86
CA SER A 306 -19.87 16.20 -4.28
C SER A 306 -21.27 15.73 -4.62
N ASP A 307 -22.16 16.66 -4.99
CA ASP A 307 -23.52 16.35 -5.44
C ASP A 307 -23.54 15.55 -6.76
N ARG A 308 -22.44 15.61 -7.53
CA ARG A 308 -22.31 14.94 -8.82
C ARG A 308 -21.62 13.58 -8.74
N PHE A 309 -21.36 13.06 -7.53
CA PHE A 309 -20.58 11.84 -7.37
C PHE A 309 -21.22 10.65 -8.11
N ASP A 310 -22.50 10.42 -7.90
CA ASP A 310 -23.20 9.28 -8.49
C ASP A 310 -23.30 9.39 -10.03
N GLU A 311 -23.61 10.57 -10.57
CA GLU A 311 -23.57 10.86 -12.00
C GLU A 311 -22.21 10.52 -12.63
N LEU A 312 -21.14 10.97 -11.97
CA LEU A 312 -19.77 10.75 -12.46
C LEU A 312 -19.36 9.28 -12.36
N ARG A 313 -19.80 8.59 -11.34
CA ARG A 313 -19.59 7.15 -11.17
C ARG A 313 -20.29 6.34 -12.26
N ASP A 314 -21.54 6.68 -12.58
CA ASP A 314 -22.29 6.07 -13.67
C ASP A 314 -21.64 6.35 -15.03
N ARG A 315 -21.11 7.56 -15.22
CA ARG A 315 -20.33 7.90 -16.41
C ARG A 315 -19.08 7.02 -16.53
N LEU A 316 -18.34 6.79 -15.43
CA LEU A 316 -17.18 5.93 -15.42
C LEU A 316 -17.54 4.47 -15.77
N GLU A 317 -18.66 3.96 -15.24
CA GLU A 317 -19.12 2.59 -15.57
C GLU A 317 -19.49 2.45 -17.06
N LYS A 318 -20.07 3.48 -17.69
CA LYS A 318 -20.34 3.51 -19.14
C LYS A 318 -19.05 3.54 -19.98
N MET A 319 -17.97 4.11 -19.44
CA MET A 319 -16.66 4.14 -20.13
C MET A 319 -15.91 2.81 -20.03
N LYS A 320 -16.19 2.02 -19.01
CA LYS A 320 -15.47 0.79 -18.64
C LYS A 320 -15.33 -0.23 -19.79
N PRO A 321 -16.34 -0.48 -20.65
CA PRO A 321 -16.21 -1.41 -21.78
C PRO A 321 -15.12 -1.03 -22.80
N HIS A 322 -14.62 0.20 -22.77
CA HIS A 322 -13.61 0.74 -23.67
C HIS A 322 -12.27 1.02 -22.97
N ILE A 323 -12.14 0.64 -21.68
CA ILE A 323 -10.90 0.79 -20.91
C ILE A 323 -10.19 -0.57 -20.88
N TRP A 324 -9.08 -0.68 -21.60
CA TRP A 324 -8.27 -1.90 -21.52
C TRP A 324 -7.46 -1.99 -20.23
N GLY A 325 -6.75 -0.93 -19.90
CA GLY A 325 -5.96 -0.79 -18.67
C GLY A 325 -6.57 0.23 -17.71
N VAL A 326 -6.13 1.46 -17.82
CA VAL A 326 -6.58 2.58 -16.97
C VAL A 326 -6.83 3.87 -17.77
N SER A 327 -6.39 3.92 -19.02
CA SER A 327 -6.55 5.10 -19.88
C SER A 327 -8.00 5.35 -20.20
N THR A 328 -8.42 6.59 -20.00
CA THR A 328 -9.78 7.08 -20.29
C THR A 328 -9.79 8.10 -21.43
N GLN A 329 -8.67 8.23 -22.11
CA GLN A 329 -8.47 9.22 -23.17
C GLN A 329 -7.41 8.74 -24.16
N ASN A 330 -7.59 9.14 -25.39
CA ASN A 330 -6.60 9.06 -26.46
C ASN A 330 -5.63 10.25 -26.39
N HIS A 331 -4.35 10.02 -26.67
CA HIS A 331 -3.33 11.07 -26.68
C HIS A 331 -3.47 12.05 -27.85
N ALA A 332 -4.13 11.66 -28.93
CA ALA A 332 -4.16 12.43 -30.16
C ALA A 332 -5.47 13.19 -30.44
N ASN A 333 -6.61 12.58 -30.25
CA ASN A 333 -7.90 13.19 -30.63
C ASN A 333 -9.06 12.45 -29.97
N SER A 334 -9.76 12.86 -29.07
CA SER A 334 -11.04 12.45 -28.45
C SER A 334 -11.84 11.26 -29.07
N ARG A 335 -11.32 10.57 -30.09
CA ARG A 335 -11.91 9.40 -30.73
C ARG A 335 -11.32 8.13 -30.15
N MET A 336 -12.16 7.12 -29.94
CA MET A 336 -11.70 5.79 -29.57
C MET A 336 -10.83 5.20 -30.67
N GLU A 337 -9.85 4.41 -30.28
CA GLU A 337 -8.97 3.68 -31.17
C GLU A 337 -9.52 2.27 -31.37
N THR A 338 -9.43 1.76 -32.58
CA THR A 338 -9.79 0.37 -32.90
C THR A 338 -8.55 -0.49 -32.95
N VAL A 339 -8.66 -1.68 -32.41
CA VAL A 339 -7.61 -2.72 -32.46
C VAL A 339 -8.24 -3.99 -32.96
N GLU A 340 -7.71 -4.51 -34.05
CA GLU A 340 -8.10 -5.79 -34.64
C GLU A 340 -6.84 -6.60 -34.91
N PHE A 341 -6.83 -7.89 -34.52
CA PHE A 341 -5.79 -8.80 -34.93
C PHE A 341 -6.31 -10.24 -35.05
N THR A 342 -5.67 -11.00 -35.93
CA THR A 342 -6.02 -12.38 -36.23
C THR A 342 -4.90 -13.28 -35.76
N VAL A 343 -5.23 -14.39 -35.11
CA VAL A 343 -4.29 -15.40 -34.67
C VAL A 343 -4.60 -16.75 -35.38
N HIS A 344 -3.55 -17.41 -35.83
CA HIS A 344 -3.61 -18.77 -36.36
C HIS A 344 -3.02 -19.77 -35.36
N TYR A 345 -3.61 -20.95 -35.25
CA TYR A 345 -3.15 -22.04 -34.37
C TYR A 345 -3.37 -23.41 -35.01
N GLU A 346 -2.50 -24.36 -34.70
CA GLU A 346 -2.52 -25.70 -35.22
C GLU A 346 -3.60 -26.60 -34.59
N LYS A 347 -3.88 -27.74 -35.21
CA LYS A 347 -4.79 -28.74 -34.64
C LYS A 347 -4.28 -29.22 -33.27
N GLY A 348 -5.13 -29.14 -32.26
CA GLY A 348 -4.78 -29.44 -30.85
C GLY A 348 -4.35 -28.24 -30.04
N GLU A 349 -4.33 -27.03 -30.62
CA GLU A 349 -3.98 -25.79 -29.96
C GLU A 349 -5.21 -24.87 -29.72
N GLU A 350 -6.41 -25.43 -29.68
CA GLU A 350 -7.69 -24.69 -29.43
C GLU A 350 -7.65 -23.88 -28.14
N HIS A 351 -6.72 -24.21 -27.25
CA HIS A 351 -6.47 -23.44 -26.04
C HIS A 351 -6.08 -21.97 -26.33
N ILE A 352 -5.59 -21.66 -27.55
CA ILE A 352 -5.25 -20.29 -27.96
C ILE A 352 -6.52 -19.44 -28.12
N HIS A 353 -7.57 -20.00 -28.76
CA HIS A 353 -8.87 -19.35 -28.81
C HIS A 353 -9.44 -19.10 -27.40
N HIS A 354 -9.44 -20.14 -26.55
CA HIS A 354 -9.89 -20.00 -25.16
C HIS A 354 -9.06 -19.02 -24.36
N ARG A 355 -7.77 -18.87 -24.69
CA ARG A 355 -6.90 -17.88 -24.06
C ARG A 355 -7.30 -16.46 -24.45
N LEU A 356 -7.59 -16.19 -25.73
CA LEU A 356 -8.11 -14.90 -26.19
C LEU A 356 -9.40 -14.54 -25.44
N GLU A 357 -10.34 -15.48 -25.35
CA GLU A 357 -11.62 -15.26 -24.65
C GLU A 357 -11.44 -15.00 -23.16
N ARG A 358 -10.57 -15.74 -22.48
CA ARG A 358 -10.35 -15.63 -21.05
C ARG A 358 -9.56 -14.40 -20.65
N GLU A 359 -8.58 -13.99 -21.47
CA GLU A 359 -7.64 -12.93 -21.12
C GLU A 359 -8.07 -11.55 -21.61
N LYS A 360 -9.02 -11.48 -22.55
CA LYS A 360 -9.57 -10.18 -22.98
C LYS A 360 -10.17 -9.43 -21.79
N ARG A 361 -9.94 -8.15 -21.75
CA ARG A 361 -10.53 -7.27 -20.74
C ARG A 361 -11.76 -6.52 -21.25
N CYS A 362 -11.78 -6.25 -22.54
CA CYS A 362 -12.91 -5.71 -23.29
C CYS A 362 -12.83 -6.21 -24.73
N GLY A 363 -13.78 -5.83 -25.58
CA GLY A 363 -13.83 -6.28 -26.96
C GLY A 363 -14.46 -7.64 -27.17
N SER A 364 -14.35 -8.16 -28.37
CA SER A 364 -14.94 -9.43 -28.80
C SER A 364 -13.88 -10.35 -29.43
N VAL A 365 -14.11 -11.64 -29.32
CA VAL A 365 -13.35 -12.68 -30.01
C VAL A 365 -14.32 -13.43 -30.92
N GLU A 366 -13.95 -13.62 -32.16
CA GLU A 366 -14.70 -14.40 -33.14
C GLU A 366 -13.85 -15.56 -33.64
N LYS A 367 -14.42 -16.74 -33.70
CA LYS A 367 -13.79 -17.90 -34.34
C LYS A 367 -14.13 -17.84 -35.83
N ILE A 368 -13.14 -17.55 -36.69
CA ILE A 368 -13.32 -17.46 -38.14
C ILE A 368 -13.43 -18.84 -38.75
N ASP A 369 -12.54 -19.75 -38.33
CA ASP A 369 -12.51 -21.16 -38.74
C ASP A 369 -11.93 -22.02 -37.60
N ASP A 370 -11.65 -23.31 -37.88
CA ASP A 370 -11.15 -24.24 -36.86
C ASP A 370 -9.72 -23.92 -36.38
N HIS A 371 -8.98 -23.08 -37.08
CA HIS A 371 -7.59 -22.77 -36.82
C HIS A 371 -7.34 -21.26 -36.67
N THR A 372 -8.38 -20.43 -36.83
CA THR A 372 -8.20 -18.99 -36.88
C THR A 372 -9.23 -18.27 -36.03
N SER A 373 -8.74 -17.33 -35.22
CA SER A 373 -9.60 -16.46 -34.40
C SER A 373 -9.21 -15.01 -34.57
N ARG A 374 -10.22 -14.13 -34.55
CA ARG A 374 -10.08 -12.69 -34.64
C ARG A 374 -10.47 -12.05 -33.31
N PHE A 375 -9.66 -11.12 -32.87
CA PHE A 375 -9.99 -10.20 -31.76
C PHE A 375 -10.29 -8.81 -32.30
N TYR A 376 -11.31 -8.15 -31.76
CA TYR A 376 -11.66 -6.77 -32.06
C TYR A 376 -12.01 -6.02 -30.78
N ALA A 377 -11.51 -4.78 -30.63
CA ALA A 377 -11.89 -3.89 -29.56
C ALA A 377 -11.86 -2.41 -29.97
N GLU A 378 -12.76 -1.63 -29.38
CA GLU A 378 -12.71 -0.19 -29.38
C GLU A 378 -12.28 0.30 -28.00
N VAL A 379 -11.16 1.02 -27.92
CA VAL A 379 -10.51 1.40 -26.68
C VAL A 379 -10.08 2.85 -26.69
N TYR A 380 -9.86 3.41 -25.50
CA TYR A 380 -9.33 4.77 -25.39
C TYR A 380 -7.84 4.84 -25.74
N ASP A 381 -7.07 3.78 -25.52
CA ASP A 381 -5.63 3.77 -25.77
C ASP A 381 -5.17 2.37 -26.19
N ALA A 382 -4.85 2.22 -27.46
CA ALA A 382 -4.38 0.96 -28.02
C ALA A 382 -3.01 0.54 -27.50
N THR A 383 -2.19 1.45 -26.98
CA THR A 383 -0.87 1.12 -26.43
C THR A 383 -0.96 0.19 -25.23
N GLU A 384 -2.06 0.23 -24.49
CA GLU A 384 -2.29 -0.64 -23.34
C GLU A 384 -2.50 -2.11 -23.70
N LEU A 385 -2.90 -2.39 -24.94
CA LEU A 385 -3.08 -3.76 -25.44
C LEU A 385 -1.77 -4.40 -25.91
N ILE A 386 -0.80 -3.62 -26.34
CA ILE A 386 0.45 -4.10 -26.96
C ILE A 386 1.16 -5.18 -26.13
N PRO A 387 1.33 -5.06 -24.82
CA PRO A 387 1.96 -6.12 -24.00
C PRO A 387 1.21 -7.46 -24.08
N TRP A 388 -0.12 -7.43 -24.14
CA TRP A 388 -0.93 -8.63 -24.27
C TRP A 388 -0.88 -9.21 -25.69
N ILE A 389 -0.99 -8.36 -26.72
CA ILE A 389 -0.88 -8.76 -28.13
C ILE A 389 0.47 -9.44 -28.38
N ARG A 390 1.57 -8.91 -27.83
CA ARG A 390 2.91 -9.51 -27.93
C ARG A 390 2.98 -10.95 -27.41
N THR A 391 2.09 -11.36 -26.53
CA THR A 391 2.05 -12.75 -26.06
C THR A 391 1.59 -13.76 -27.11
N PHE A 392 1.04 -13.28 -28.24
CA PHE A 392 0.60 -14.09 -29.41
C PHE A 392 1.50 -13.92 -30.64
N ILE A 393 2.67 -13.29 -30.49
CA ILE A 393 3.51 -12.79 -31.60
C ILE A 393 3.81 -13.84 -32.69
N CYS A 394 4.06 -15.09 -32.31
CA CYS A 394 4.34 -16.17 -33.28
C CYS A 394 3.10 -16.72 -34.00
N ARG A 395 1.93 -16.20 -33.72
CA ARG A 395 0.63 -16.67 -34.19
C ARG A 395 -0.21 -15.60 -34.87
N ILE A 396 0.22 -14.33 -34.79
CA ILE A 396 -0.46 -13.22 -35.42
C ILE A 396 -0.22 -13.29 -36.93
N THR A 397 -1.30 -13.42 -37.67
CA THR A 397 -1.26 -13.43 -39.16
C THR A 397 -1.62 -12.05 -39.73
N ASP A 398 -2.44 -11.29 -39.02
CA ASP A 398 -2.79 -9.93 -39.41
C ASP A 398 -3.04 -9.06 -38.17
N ILE A 399 -2.69 -7.77 -38.28
CA ILE A 399 -2.94 -6.77 -37.24
C ILE A 399 -3.23 -5.42 -37.85
N HIS A 400 -4.31 -4.81 -37.37
CA HIS A 400 -4.72 -3.47 -37.72
C HIS A 400 -5.05 -2.65 -36.48
N ILE A 401 -4.38 -1.51 -36.33
CA ILE A 401 -4.60 -0.58 -35.25
C ILE A 401 -4.86 0.82 -35.85
N SER A 402 -6.00 1.44 -35.52
CA SER A 402 -6.33 2.76 -36.06
C SER A 402 -5.30 3.85 -35.72
N ASN A 403 -4.55 3.66 -34.63
CA ASN A 403 -3.38 4.48 -34.30
C ASN A 403 -2.15 3.98 -35.08
N ILE A 404 -1.90 4.61 -36.22
CA ILE A 404 -0.82 4.25 -37.17
C ILE A 404 0.56 4.26 -36.49
N ILE A 405 0.79 5.13 -35.53
CA ILE A 405 2.08 5.21 -34.81
C ILE A 405 2.30 3.92 -34.01
N VAL A 406 1.28 3.47 -33.30
CA VAL A 406 1.31 2.24 -32.50
C VAL A 406 1.47 1.01 -33.38
N GLU A 407 0.71 0.94 -34.49
CA GLU A 407 0.80 -0.16 -35.45
C GLU A 407 2.19 -0.24 -36.09
N THR A 408 2.71 0.89 -36.56
CA THR A 408 4.04 0.96 -37.19
C THR A 408 5.14 0.57 -36.22
N GLN A 409 5.06 1.03 -34.97
CA GLN A 409 6.01 0.68 -33.93
C GLN A 409 5.97 -0.83 -33.62
N PHE A 410 4.78 -1.40 -33.53
CA PHE A 410 4.60 -2.83 -33.30
C PHE A 410 5.21 -3.67 -34.43
N LYS A 411 4.91 -3.34 -35.70
CA LYS A 411 5.46 -4.01 -36.88
C LYS A 411 6.99 -3.91 -36.94
N ARG A 412 7.55 -2.73 -36.66
CA ARG A 412 9.00 -2.52 -36.58
C ARG A 412 9.67 -3.36 -35.49
N ASP A 413 9.03 -3.48 -34.33
CA ASP A 413 9.55 -4.29 -33.24
C ASP A 413 9.55 -5.79 -33.62
N LEU A 414 8.55 -6.26 -34.40
CA LEU A 414 8.50 -7.58 -34.94
C LEU A 414 9.67 -7.84 -35.94
N GLU A 415 9.85 -6.91 -36.87
CA GLU A 415 10.95 -7.05 -37.89
C GLU A 415 12.31 -7.17 -37.21
N LYS A 416 12.56 -6.41 -36.13
CA LYS A 416 13.81 -6.47 -35.35
C LYS A 416 13.99 -7.80 -34.62
N MET A 417 12.92 -8.54 -34.34
CA MET A 417 13.03 -9.86 -33.70
C MET A 417 13.44 -10.96 -34.67
N TYR A 418 13.28 -10.74 -36.00
CA TYR A 418 13.65 -11.69 -37.05
C TYR A 418 15.02 -11.39 -37.68
N GLN A 419 15.68 -10.30 -37.30
CA GLN A 419 17.05 -9.95 -37.64
C GLN A 419 18.02 -10.50 -36.58
#